data_7f97d07c1f89baf929fe87d0fb5ca96e
#
_entry.id   7f97d07c1f89baf929fe87d0fb5ca96e
#
_cell.length_a   1.000
_cell.length_b   1.000
_cell.length_c   1.000
_cell.angle_alpha   90.00
_cell.angle_beta   90.00
_cell.angle_gamma   90.00
#
_symmetry.space_group_name_H-M   'P 1'
#
loop_
_entity.id
_entity.type
_entity.pdbx_description
1 polymer ?
#
loop_
_entity_poly.entity_id
_entity_poly.type
_entity_poly.pdbx_seq_one_letter_code
_entity_poly.pdbx_strand_id
1 'polypeptide(L)'
;MEDTKNFIEAFVEEDLAPGGRFAGQTVHTRFEIHTRFPPEPNGYLHIGHCKALCIDFGTAEKFGGICNLRMDDTNPTKEDTEYVEAIKEDIRWLGFTWDDRFYYASQYFDKMYECAEDLIRKGLAYVCELTPEQMREYRGDLTTPARSPYRDRPIEESLDLFRRMKAGEFPNGAMTLRAKIDLASGNFNMRDPVIYRIRYMHHH
;
A
#
# COMPACT_ATOMS: atom_id res chain seq x y z
N MET A 1 6.58 9.35 35.99
CA MET A 1 7.02 8.47 34.89
C MET A 1 7.25 9.38 33.71
N GLU A 2 8.47 9.46 33.20
CA GLU A 2 8.71 10.17 31.93
C GLU A 2 7.94 9.44 30.83
N ASP A 3 7.11 10.21 30.12
CA ASP A 3 6.34 9.70 28.98
C ASP A 3 7.33 9.29 27.88
N THR A 4 7.58 7.99 27.76
CA THR A 4 8.49 7.44 26.74
C THR A 4 7.84 7.62 25.38
N LYS A 5 8.27 8.64 24.64
CA LYS A 5 7.81 8.93 23.29
C LYS A 5 8.24 7.84 22.32
N ASN A 6 7.35 7.41 21.45
CA ASN A 6 7.73 6.58 20.30
C ASN A 6 8.43 7.44 19.22
N PHE A 7 9.10 6.78 18.28
CA PHE A 7 9.90 7.48 17.26
C PHE A 7 9.05 8.36 16.33
N ILE A 8 7.77 8.00 16.06
CA ILE A 8 6.86 8.81 15.24
C ILE A 8 6.50 10.09 15.97
N GLU A 9 6.18 9.99 17.27
CA GLU A 9 5.90 11.14 18.12
C GLU A 9 7.07 12.11 18.16
N ALA A 10 8.29 11.57 18.29
CA ALA A 10 9.52 12.38 18.27
C ALA A 10 9.66 13.14 16.94
N PHE A 11 9.46 12.50 15.80
CA PHE A 11 9.51 13.17 14.49
C PHE A 11 8.44 14.25 14.32
N VAL A 12 7.19 13.97 14.75
CA VAL A 12 6.10 14.96 14.66
C VAL A 12 6.45 16.20 15.52
N GLU A 13 6.94 16.00 16.73
CA GLU A 13 7.32 17.11 17.61
C GLU A 13 8.54 17.88 17.08
N GLU A 14 9.54 17.20 16.51
CA GLU A 14 10.70 17.83 15.88
C GLU A 14 10.29 18.70 14.70
N ASP A 15 9.42 18.19 13.84
CA ASP A 15 8.91 18.90 12.68
C ASP A 15 8.07 20.14 13.05
N LEU A 16 7.38 20.12 14.19
CA LEU A 16 6.56 21.21 14.70
C LEU A 16 7.33 22.21 15.59
N ALA A 17 8.52 21.84 16.09
CA ALA A 17 9.33 22.68 16.96
C ALA A 17 9.84 23.95 16.25
N PRO A 18 10.18 25.04 16.98
CA PRO A 18 10.83 26.21 16.41
C PRO A 18 12.09 25.84 15.64
N GLY A 19 12.15 26.10 14.35
CA GLY A 19 13.23 25.69 13.44
C GLY A 19 13.03 24.35 12.76
N GLY A 20 12.00 23.59 13.11
CA GLY A 20 11.60 22.36 12.42
C GLY A 20 11.00 22.64 11.05
N ARG A 21 10.79 21.57 10.27
CA ARG A 21 10.33 21.61 8.87
C ARG A 21 9.00 22.35 8.68
N PHE A 22 8.13 22.31 9.69
CA PHE A 22 6.82 22.96 9.72
C PHE A 22 6.73 24.02 10.82
N ALA A 23 7.88 24.51 11.33
CA ALA A 23 7.94 25.54 12.36
C ALA A 23 7.21 26.82 11.93
N GLY A 24 6.41 27.38 12.83
CA GLY A 24 5.64 28.59 12.57
C GLY A 24 4.41 28.41 11.69
N GLN A 25 4.18 27.21 11.17
CA GLN A 25 2.84 26.86 10.71
C GLN A 25 1.99 26.65 11.94
N THR A 26 1.06 27.53 12.18
CA THR A 26 -0.05 27.23 13.09
C THR A 26 -0.64 25.96 12.56
N VAL A 27 -0.66 24.88 13.38
CA VAL A 27 -1.42 23.68 13.06
C VAL A 27 -2.87 24.14 13.00
N HIS A 28 -3.25 24.64 11.85
CA HIS A 28 -4.64 24.88 11.58
C HIS A 28 -5.30 23.52 11.68
N THR A 29 -6.47 23.46 12.29
CA THR A 29 -7.34 22.29 12.38
C THR A 29 -7.62 21.59 11.04
N ARG A 30 -7.00 22.02 9.94
CA ARG A 30 -6.98 21.42 8.61
C ARG A 30 -5.89 20.36 8.41
N PHE A 31 -4.93 20.24 9.33
CA PHE A 31 -3.88 19.22 9.32
C PHE A 31 -4.09 18.28 10.51
N GLU A 32 -5.24 17.60 10.53
CA GLU A 32 -5.40 16.43 11.37
C GLU A 32 -4.33 15.41 11.00
N ILE A 33 -3.71 14.80 11.98
CA ILE A 33 -2.87 13.63 11.75
C ILE A 33 -3.79 12.49 11.33
N HIS A 34 -3.66 12.09 10.08
CA HIS A 34 -4.39 10.97 9.52
C HIS A 34 -3.49 9.74 9.54
N THR A 35 -3.84 8.78 10.36
CA THR A 35 -3.22 7.45 10.35
C THR A 35 -4.18 6.43 9.74
N ARG A 36 -3.68 5.24 9.48
CA ARG A 36 -4.48 4.15 8.93
C ARG A 36 -3.94 2.81 9.39
N PHE A 37 -4.81 2.01 9.96
CA PHE A 37 -4.53 0.60 10.22
C PHE A 37 -5.10 -0.25 9.07
N PRO A 38 -4.26 -0.92 8.26
CA PRO A 38 -4.65 -1.66 7.07
C PRO A 38 -4.52 -3.17 7.25
N PRO A 39 -5.34 -3.85 8.08
CA PRO A 39 -5.22 -5.29 8.24
C PRO A 39 -5.72 -6.06 7.01
N GLU A 40 -5.03 -7.16 6.66
CA GLU A 40 -5.58 -8.15 5.74
C GLU A 40 -6.59 -9.03 6.50
N PRO A 41 -7.84 -9.19 6.02
CA PRO A 41 -8.85 -10.03 6.69
C PRO A 41 -8.67 -11.52 6.38
N ASN A 42 -7.47 -12.06 6.60
CA ASN A 42 -7.06 -13.42 6.32
C ASN A 42 -6.71 -14.24 7.57
N GLY A 43 -6.97 -13.70 8.76
CA GLY A 43 -6.70 -14.31 10.05
C GLY A 43 -7.01 -13.38 11.22
N TYR A 44 -6.92 -13.93 12.42
CA TYR A 44 -7.09 -13.18 13.66
C TYR A 44 -5.88 -12.28 13.97
N LEU A 45 -6.11 -11.20 14.71
CA LEU A 45 -5.06 -10.33 15.18
C LEU A 45 -4.15 -11.04 16.21
N HIS A 46 -2.93 -10.61 16.30
CA HIS A 46 -1.95 -11.07 17.29
C HIS A 46 -1.19 -9.88 17.89
N ILE A 47 -0.36 -10.12 18.88
CA ILE A 47 0.36 -9.06 19.63
C ILE A 47 1.16 -8.08 18.74
N GLY A 48 1.64 -8.53 17.58
CA GLY A 48 2.30 -7.65 16.61
C GLY A 48 1.35 -6.61 16.03
N HIS A 49 0.09 -6.98 15.78
CA HIS A 49 -0.95 -6.06 15.35
C HIS A 49 -1.33 -5.07 16.44
N CYS A 50 -1.38 -5.51 17.72
CA CYS A 50 -1.64 -4.61 18.85
C CYS A 50 -0.59 -3.49 18.92
N LYS A 51 0.68 -3.79 18.65
CA LYS A 51 1.73 -2.77 18.58
C LYS A 51 1.46 -1.75 17.47
N ALA A 52 1.07 -2.19 16.28
CA ALA A 52 0.72 -1.31 15.16
C ALA A 52 -0.51 -0.46 15.50
N LEU A 53 -1.55 -1.05 16.09
CA LEU A 53 -2.76 -0.33 16.56
C LEU A 53 -2.41 0.77 17.56
N CYS A 54 -1.57 0.48 18.56
CA CYS A 54 -1.12 1.50 19.51
C CYS A 54 -0.36 2.63 18.84
N ILE A 55 0.42 2.36 17.79
CA ILE A 55 1.12 3.38 17.03
C ILE A 55 0.12 4.19 16.20
N ASP A 56 -0.73 3.55 15.43
CA ASP A 56 -1.62 4.23 14.48
C ASP A 56 -2.71 5.02 15.22
N PHE A 57 -3.50 4.36 16.06
CA PHE A 57 -4.59 5.01 16.81
C PHE A 57 -4.04 5.93 17.90
N GLY A 58 -3.04 5.49 18.67
CA GLY A 58 -2.46 6.28 19.75
C GLY A 58 -1.78 7.56 19.25
N THR A 59 -1.11 7.52 18.08
CA THR A 59 -0.55 8.74 17.48
C THR A 59 -1.67 9.70 17.08
N ALA A 60 -2.72 9.22 16.41
CA ALA A 60 -3.84 10.06 16.04
C ALA A 60 -4.49 10.70 17.29
N GLU A 61 -4.77 9.92 18.32
CA GLU A 61 -5.38 10.39 19.57
C GLU A 61 -4.50 11.44 20.25
N LYS A 62 -3.21 11.18 20.40
CA LYS A 62 -2.24 12.07 21.06
C LYS A 62 -2.16 13.44 20.42
N PHE A 63 -2.25 13.50 19.09
CA PHE A 63 -2.13 14.76 18.34
C PHE A 63 -3.48 15.32 17.86
N GLY A 64 -4.60 14.82 18.39
CA GLY A 64 -5.94 15.31 18.05
C GLY A 64 -6.34 15.05 16.60
N GLY A 65 -5.77 14.01 16.01
CA GLY A 65 -6.05 13.57 14.64
C GLY A 65 -7.07 12.45 14.57
N ILE A 66 -7.15 11.78 13.43
CA ILE A 66 -8.07 10.66 13.18
C ILE A 66 -7.32 9.43 12.69
N CYS A 67 -7.85 8.24 13.00
CA CYS A 67 -7.37 7.00 12.43
C CYS A 67 -8.45 6.31 11.60
N ASN A 68 -8.11 5.92 10.37
CA ASN A 68 -8.98 5.16 9.50
C ASN A 68 -8.72 3.66 9.67
N LEU A 69 -9.77 2.86 9.74
CA LEU A 69 -9.69 1.40 9.59
C LEU A 69 -10.00 1.04 8.14
N ARG A 70 -9.02 0.51 7.42
CA ARG A 70 -9.20 0.07 6.04
C ARG A 70 -8.73 -1.36 5.86
N MET A 71 -9.65 -2.28 5.65
CA MET A 71 -9.30 -3.66 5.30
C MET A 71 -8.50 -3.69 3.99
N ASP A 72 -7.37 -4.39 3.98
CA ASP A 72 -6.61 -4.67 2.78
C ASP A 72 -7.11 -5.97 2.16
N ASP A 73 -8.30 -5.88 1.58
CA ASP A 73 -9.08 -6.97 1.00
C ASP A 73 -8.84 -7.10 -0.52
N THR A 74 -7.59 -6.96 -0.95
CA THR A 74 -7.27 -7.01 -2.38
C THR A 74 -7.07 -8.42 -2.92
N ASN A 75 -7.03 -9.44 -2.06
CA ASN A 75 -6.85 -10.84 -2.45
C ASN A 75 -8.06 -11.71 -2.08
N PRO A 76 -9.05 -11.86 -2.97
CA PRO A 76 -10.32 -12.54 -2.68
C PRO A 76 -10.20 -14.02 -2.35
N THR A 77 -9.00 -14.62 -2.48
CA THR A 77 -8.80 -16.06 -2.21
C THR A 77 -8.55 -16.39 -0.74
N LYS A 78 -8.35 -15.40 0.10
CA LYS A 78 -7.93 -15.59 1.50
C LYS A 78 -8.79 -14.84 2.52
N GLU A 79 -9.77 -14.12 2.04
CA GLU A 79 -10.54 -13.19 2.86
C GLU A 79 -11.83 -13.83 3.33
N ASP A 80 -12.16 -13.65 4.61
CA ASP A 80 -13.38 -14.13 5.21
C ASP A 80 -14.02 -13.01 6.04
N THR A 81 -15.33 -12.89 5.95
CA THR A 81 -16.13 -11.94 6.75
C THR A 81 -16.00 -12.17 8.24
N GLU A 82 -15.75 -13.42 8.66
CA GLU A 82 -15.48 -13.77 10.06
C GLU A 82 -14.26 -12.98 10.59
N TYR A 83 -13.18 -12.93 9.82
CA TYR A 83 -11.97 -12.19 10.23
C TYR A 83 -12.19 -10.68 10.27
N VAL A 84 -13.00 -10.15 9.35
CA VAL A 84 -13.36 -8.72 9.37
C VAL A 84 -14.04 -8.36 10.69
N GLU A 85 -15.04 -9.12 11.12
CA GLU A 85 -15.76 -8.85 12.36
C GLU A 85 -14.88 -9.09 13.59
N ALA A 86 -14.07 -10.15 13.61
CA ALA A 86 -13.12 -10.40 14.70
C ALA A 86 -12.10 -9.26 14.84
N ILE A 87 -11.56 -8.75 13.74
CA ILE A 87 -10.63 -7.60 13.74
C ILE A 87 -11.31 -6.36 14.34
N LYS A 88 -12.55 -6.06 13.95
CA LYS A 88 -13.30 -4.93 14.51
C LYS A 88 -13.55 -5.09 16.01
N GLU A 89 -13.87 -6.30 16.46
CA GLU A 89 -14.10 -6.61 17.87
C GLU A 89 -12.81 -6.43 18.69
N ASP A 90 -11.70 -6.98 18.22
CA ASP A 90 -10.38 -6.88 18.84
C ASP A 90 -9.93 -5.42 19.00
N ILE A 91 -10.12 -4.59 17.96
CA ILE A 91 -9.77 -3.17 18.00
C ILE A 91 -10.60 -2.43 19.04
N ARG A 92 -11.92 -2.69 19.11
CA ARG A 92 -12.80 -2.11 20.14
C ARG A 92 -12.44 -2.58 21.54
N TRP A 93 -12.10 -3.88 21.69
CA TRP A 93 -11.66 -4.44 22.96
C TRP A 93 -10.37 -3.77 23.48
N LEU A 94 -9.47 -3.39 22.58
CA LEU A 94 -8.26 -2.60 22.90
C LEU A 94 -8.55 -1.13 23.24
N GLY A 95 -9.80 -0.69 23.13
CA GLY A 95 -10.24 0.66 23.47
C GLY A 95 -10.19 1.67 22.35
N PHE A 96 -9.89 1.23 21.10
CA PHE A 96 -9.83 2.12 19.94
C PHE A 96 -11.15 2.17 19.18
N THR A 97 -11.39 3.29 18.50
CA THR A 97 -12.56 3.50 17.63
C THR A 97 -12.14 4.19 16.34
N TRP A 98 -12.86 3.89 15.27
CA TRP A 98 -12.69 4.53 13.94
C TRP A 98 -13.95 5.28 13.52
N ASP A 99 -15.00 5.30 14.34
CA ASP A 99 -16.32 5.91 14.08
C ASP A 99 -16.92 5.40 12.74
N ASP A 100 -17.14 6.29 11.77
CA ASP A 100 -17.61 6.00 10.41
C ASP A 100 -16.49 5.79 9.38
N ARG A 101 -15.23 5.87 9.81
CA ARG A 101 -14.04 5.78 8.95
C ARG A 101 -13.59 4.34 8.71
N PHE A 102 -14.52 3.50 8.28
CA PHE A 102 -14.29 2.12 7.89
C PHE A 102 -14.35 1.98 6.37
N TYR A 103 -13.31 1.36 5.79
CA TYR A 103 -13.17 1.25 4.35
C TYR A 103 -12.67 -0.14 3.95
N TYR A 104 -12.95 -0.52 2.71
CA TYR A 104 -12.33 -1.65 2.03
C TYR A 104 -11.41 -1.16 0.91
N ALA A 105 -10.24 -1.76 0.74
CA ALA A 105 -9.34 -1.43 -0.35
C ALA A 105 -9.96 -1.75 -1.72
N SER A 106 -10.77 -2.81 -1.81
CA SER A 106 -11.51 -3.21 -3.01
C SER A 106 -12.45 -2.14 -3.54
N GLN A 107 -13.00 -1.28 -2.68
CA GLN A 107 -13.85 -0.16 -3.10
C GLN A 107 -13.14 0.85 -4.02
N TYR A 108 -11.83 0.79 -4.08
CA TYR A 108 -10.98 1.71 -4.86
C TYR A 108 -10.39 1.06 -6.11
N PHE A 109 -10.81 -0.13 -6.51
CA PHE A 109 -10.22 -0.85 -7.66
C PHE A 109 -10.28 -0.04 -8.96
N ASP A 110 -11.39 0.61 -9.26
CA ASP A 110 -11.48 1.44 -10.46
C ASP A 110 -10.52 2.62 -10.40
N LYS A 111 -10.41 3.27 -9.24
CA LYS A 111 -9.46 4.37 -9.04
C LYS A 111 -8.00 3.91 -9.11
N MET A 112 -7.70 2.74 -8.56
CA MET A 112 -6.37 2.13 -8.67
C MET A 112 -6.02 1.84 -10.14
N TYR A 113 -7.01 1.37 -10.92
CA TYR A 113 -6.82 1.12 -12.35
C TYR A 113 -6.52 2.41 -13.13
N GLU A 114 -7.28 3.48 -12.89
CA GLU A 114 -7.01 4.80 -13.48
C GLU A 114 -5.60 5.31 -13.14
N CYS A 115 -5.21 5.22 -11.86
CA CYS A 115 -3.86 5.59 -11.43
C CYS A 115 -2.77 4.74 -12.10
N ALA A 116 -3.03 3.45 -12.34
CA ALA A 116 -2.10 2.58 -13.05
C ALA A 116 -1.93 3.01 -14.51
N GLU A 117 -3.03 3.34 -15.22
CA GLU A 117 -2.95 3.91 -16.57
C GLU A 117 -2.17 5.24 -16.59
N ASP A 118 -2.35 6.09 -15.58
CA ASP A 118 -1.62 7.35 -15.49
C ASP A 118 -0.11 7.15 -15.28
N LEU A 119 0.28 6.14 -14.50
CA LEU A 119 1.70 5.78 -14.37
C LEU A 119 2.28 5.29 -15.70
N ILE A 120 1.53 4.51 -16.48
CA ILE A 120 1.96 4.08 -17.82
C ILE A 120 2.12 5.30 -18.74
N ARG A 121 1.12 6.21 -18.80
CA ARG A 121 1.19 7.43 -19.63
C ARG A 121 2.38 8.32 -19.29
N LYS A 122 2.78 8.35 -18.03
CA LYS A 122 3.96 9.08 -17.55
C LYS A 122 5.29 8.35 -17.82
N GLY A 123 5.25 7.14 -18.37
CA GLY A 123 6.44 6.30 -18.58
C GLY A 123 7.05 5.76 -17.28
N LEU A 124 6.28 5.76 -16.18
CA LEU A 124 6.70 5.29 -14.85
C LEU A 124 6.27 3.86 -14.55
N ALA A 125 5.58 3.22 -15.47
CA ALA A 125 5.20 1.81 -15.38
C ALA A 125 5.18 1.16 -16.76
N TYR A 126 5.33 -0.15 -16.81
CA TYR A 126 5.32 -0.94 -18.05
C TYR A 126 4.71 -2.32 -17.82
N VAL A 127 4.10 -2.88 -18.86
CA VAL A 127 3.58 -4.25 -18.84
C VAL A 127 4.71 -5.23 -19.07
N CYS A 128 4.78 -6.24 -18.21
CA CYS A 128 5.84 -7.27 -18.19
C CYS A 128 5.21 -8.65 -18.31
N GLU A 129 5.74 -9.46 -19.25
CA GLU A 129 5.29 -10.82 -19.56
C GLU A 129 6.17 -11.91 -18.93
N LEU A 130 7.12 -11.53 -18.06
CA LEU A 130 7.97 -12.50 -17.37
C LEU A 130 7.15 -13.38 -16.43
N THR A 131 7.39 -14.68 -16.49
CA THR A 131 6.86 -15.62 -15.49
C THR A 131 7.48 -15.37 -14.11
N PRO A 132 6.88 -15.88 -13.00
CA PRO A 132 7.49 -15.75 -11.68
C PRO A 132 8.91 -16.29 -11.59
N GLU A 133 9.25 -17.37 -12.34
CA GLU A 133 10.60 -17.95 -12.41
C GLU A 133 11.55 -16.99 -13.11
N GLN A 134 11.17 -16.52 -14.28
CA GLN A 134 11.95 -15.52 -15.03
C GLN A 134 12.11 -14.22 -14.24
N MET A 135 11.06 -13.77 -13.51
CA MET A 135 11.20 -12.58 -12.65
C MET A 135 12.26 -12.75 -11.56
N ARG A 136 12.45 -13.95 -11.03
CA ARG A 136 13.53 -14.22 -10.06
C ARG A 136 14.91 -14.10 -10.72
N GLU A 137 15.08 -14.63 -11.92
CA GLU A 137 16.32 -14.50 -12.70
C GLU A 137 16.60 -13.05 -13.05
N TYR A 138 15.59 -12.32 -13.53
CA TYR A 138 15.69 -10.90 -13.89
C TYR A 138 15.63 -9.93 -12.69
N ARG A 139 15.62 -10.45 -11.47
CA ARG A 139 15.68 -9.63 -10.24
C ARG A 139 17.09 -9.17 -9.94
N GLY A 140 18.09 -9.93 -10.39
CA GLY A 140 19.49 -9.73 -10.07
C GLY A 140 19.82 -10.07 -8.61
N ASP A 141 21.03 -9.79 -8.21
CA ASP A 141 21.53 -9.88 -6.85
C ASP A 141 21.89 -8.48 -6.29
N LEU A 142 22.50 -8.42 -5.10
CA LEU A 142 22.88 -7.16 -4.47
C LEU A 142 23.90 -6.36 -5.29
N THR A 143 24.72 -7.04 -6.10
CA THR A 143 25.83 -6.46 -6.88
C THR A 143 25.50 -6.29 -8.35
N THR A 144 24.59 -7.10 -8.87
CA THR A 144 24.27 -7.15 -10.30
C THR A 144 22.79 -6.85 -10.55
N PRO A 145 22.43 -5.60 -10.85
CA PRO A 145 21.07 -5.25 -11.23
C PRO A 145 20.68 -5.99 -12.51
N ALA A 146 19.53 -6.65 -12.51
CA ALA A 146 18.99 -7.24 -13.71
C ALA A 146 17.83 -6.41 -14.27
N ARG A 147 17.69 -6.38 -15.58
CA ARG A 147 16.73 -5.56 -16.30
C ARG A 147 15.78 -6.43 -17.10
N SER A 148 14.47 -6.24 -16.90
CA SER A 148 13.45 -6.88 -17.72
C SER A 148 13.60 -6.46 -19.19
N PRO A 149 13.50 -7.38 -20.18
CA PRO A 149 13.47 -7.05 -21.60
C PRO A 149 12.29 -6.14 -21.98
N TYR A 150 11.23 -6.13 -21.17
CA TYR A 150 10.01 -5.34 -21.40
C TYR A 150 10.08 -3.93 -20.79
N ARG A 151 11.15 -3.58 -20.09
CA ARG A 151 11.27 -2.29 -19.38
C ARG A 151 11.13 -1.06 -20.27
N ASP A 152 11.58 -1.17 -21.50
CA ASP A 152 11.55 -0.07 -22.47
C ASP A 152 10.46 -0.23 -23.52
N ARG A 153 9.45 -1.05 -23.22
CA ARG A 153 8.25 -1.16 -24.05
C ARG A 153 7.63 0.23 -24.25
N PRO A 154 7.23 0.57 -25.49
CA PRO A 154 6.55 1.83 -25.76
C PRO A 154 5.33 2.06 -24.86
N ILE A 155 5.08 3.31 -24.50
CA ILE A 155 3.96 3.69 -23.62
C ILE A 155 2.63 3.20 -24.18
N GLU A 156 2.39 3.44 -25.49
CA GLU A 156 1.15 3.06 -26.16
C GLU A 156 0.93 1.54 -26.18
N GLU A 157 1.99 0.77 -26.37
CA GLU A 157 1.94 -0.69 -26.32
C GLU A 157 1.62 -1.19 -24.92
N SER A 158 2.28 -0.63 -23.88
CA SER A 158 1.99 -0.96 -22.50
C SER A 158 0.56 -0.61 -22.11
N LEU A 159 0.02 0.51 -22.59
CA LEU A 159 -1.33 0.96 -22.33
C LEU A 159 -2.37 0.05 -23.01
N ASP A 160 -2.13 -0.31 -24.28
CA ASP A 160 -2.98 -1.25 -25.02
C ASP A 160 -3.02 -2.62 -24.32
N LEU A 161 -1.87 -3.19 -24.00
CA LEU A 161 -1.77 -4.47 -23.30
C LEU A 161 -2.47 -4.43 -21.94
N PHE A 162 -2.31 -3.36 -21.17
CA PHE A 162 -2.93 -3.22 -19.86
C PHE A 162 -4.48 -3.18 -19.95
N ARG A 163 -5.02 -2.52 -20.96
CA ARG A 163 -6.47 -2.50 -21.25
C ARG A 163 -6.99 -3.86 -21.69
N ARG A 164 -6.23 -4.56 -22.53
CA ARG A 164 -6.57 -5.91 -22.98
C ARG A 164 -6.49 -6.93 -21.84
N MET A 165 -5.56 -6.74 -20.88
CA MET A 165 -5.54 -7.50 -19.63
C MET A 165 -6.87 -7.33 -18.87
N LYS A 166 -7.36 -6.09 -18.72
CA LYS A 166 -8.66 -5.83 -18.07
C LYS A 166 -9.82 -6.45 -18.84
N ALA A 167 -9.76 -6.45 -20.16
CA ALA A 167 -10.78 -7.03 -21.05
C ALA A 167 -10.84 -8.57 -21.00
N GLY A 168 -9.88 -9.24 -20.36
CA GLY A 168 -9.88 -10.70 -20.22
C GLY A 168 -9.26 -11.45 -21.39
N GLU A 169 -8.48 -10.79 -22.23
CA GLU A 169 -7.87 -11.42 -23.40
C GLU A 169 -6.71 -12.37 -23.06
N PHE A 170 -6.16 -12.27 -21.85
CA PHE A 170 -5.01 -13.06 -21.42
C PHE A 170 -5.35 -13.91 -20.18
N PRO A 171 -4.75 -15.11 -20.02
CA PRO A 171 -4.97 -15.92 -18.84
C PRO A 171 -4.40 -15.25 -17.57
N ASN A 172 -4.93 -15.64 -16.41
CA ASN A 172 -4.43 -15.19 -15.12
C ASN A 172 -2.91 -15.39 -14.99
N GLY A 173 -2.20 -14.34 -14.62
CA GLY A 173 -0.76 -14.40 -14.40
C GLY A 173 0.11 -14.30 -15.66
N ALA A 174 -0.46 -14.18 -16.85
CA ALA A 174 0.30 -14.03 -18.09
C ALA A 174 1.11 -12.73 -18.12
N MET A 175 0.58 -11.69 -17.53
CA MET A 175 1.20 -10.36 -17.52
C MET A 175 1.02 -9.68 -16.15
N THR A 176 1.93 -8.75 -15.86
CA THR A 176 1.87 -7.89 -14.69
C THR A 176 2.26 -6.47 -15.06
N LEU A 177 1.78 -5.47 -14.31
CA LEU A 177 2.28 -4.11 -14.40
C LEU A 177 3.42 -3.94 -13.40
N ARG A 178 4.55 -3.43 -13.84
CA ARG A 178 5.72 -3.13 -13.01
C ARG A 178 5.99 -1.64 -13.00
N ALA A 179 6.36 -1.11 -11.82
CA ALA A 179 6.87 0.24 -11.74
C ALA A 179 8.25 0.33 -12.40
N LYS A 180 8.57 1.49 -12.96
CA LYS A 180 9.88 1.81 -13.55
C LYS A 180 10.60 2.75 -12.58
N ILE A 181 11.44 2.17 -11.69
CA ILE A 181 12.11 2.90 -10.62
C ILE A 181 13.63 2.83 -10.80
N ASP A 182 14.37 2.35 -9.82
CA ASP A 182 15.82 2.27 -9.83
C ASP A 182 16.28 0.81 -9.70
N LEU A 183 16.85 0.28 -10.76
CA LEU A 183 17.39 -1.08 -10.78
C LEU A 183 18.64 -1.26 -9.92
N ALA A 184 19.36 -0.17 -9.62
CA ALA A 184 20.57 -0.19 -8.80
C ALA A 184 20.31 -0.01 -7.31
N SER A 185 19.04 0.20 -6.90
CA SER A 185 18.68 0.39 -5.51
C SER A 185 19.16 -0.78 -4.63
N GLY A 186 19.73 -0.48 -3.46
CA GLY A 186 20.02 -1.47 -2.43
C GLY A 186 18.77 -2.15 -1.85
N ASN A 187 17.62 -1.50 -1.95
CA ASN A 187 16.33 -2.05 -1.58
C ASN A 187 15.68 -2.76 -2.78
N PHE A 188 15.57 -4.08 -2.72
CA PHE A 188 14.95 -4.88 -3.79
C PHE A 188 13.51 -4.47 -4.11
N ASN A 189 12.76 -3.93 -3.15
CA ASN A 189 11.40 -3.47 -3.37
C ASN A 189 11.33 -2.22 -4.26
N MET A 190 12.45 -1.54 -4.50
CA MET A 190 12.56 -0.39 -5.40
C MET A 190 13.07 -0.77 -6.79
N ARG A 191 13.38 -2.04 -7.03
CA ARG A 191 13.89 -2.55 -8.32
C ARG A 191 12.74 -3.01 -9.21
N ASP A 192 12.02 -2.08 -9.78
CA ASP A 192 10.88 -2.33 -10.67
C ASP A 192 9.89 -3.38 -10.11
N PRO A 193 9.26 -3.13 -8.96
CA PRO A 193 8.33 -4.08 -8.35
C PRO A 193 7.06 -4.25 -9.19
N VAL A 194 6.40 -5.39 -9.04
CA VAL A 194 5.03 -5.57 -9.53
C VAL A 194 4.10 -4.71 -8.69
N ILE A 195 3.36 -3.82 -9.33
CA ILE A 195 2.41 -2.92 -8.68
C ILE A 195 0.95 -3.24 -9.00
N TYR A 196 0.69 -4.02 -10.07
CA TYR A 196 -0.66 -4.39 -10.45
C TYR A 196 -0.71 -5.77 -11.09
N ARG A 197 -1.77 -6.53 -10.74
CA ARG A 197 -2.11 -7.83 -11.33
C ARG A 197 -3.60 -7.87 -11.58
N ILE A 198 -4.03 -8.53 -12.64
CA ILE A 198 -5.43 -8.77 -12.92
C ILE A 198 -5.73 -10.24 -12.63
N ARG A 199 -6.78 -10.46 -11.86
CA ARG A 199 -7.35 -11.78 -11.60
C ARG A 199 -8.82 -11.78 -11.98
N TYR A 200 -9.23 -12.77 -12.74
CA TYR A 200 -10.62 -12.99 -13.10
C TYR A 200 -11.28 -13.86 -12.02
N MET A 201 -11.63 -13.22 -10.93
CA MET A 201 -12.32 -13.83 -9.81
C MET A 201 -13.40 -12.89 -9.30
N HIS A 202 -14.50 -13.47 -8.81
CA HIS A 202 -15.51 -12.68 -8.11
C HIS A 202 -14.89 -12.15 -6.81
N HIS A 203 -15.07 -10.88 -6.55
CA HIS A 203 -14.77 -10.22 -5.29
C HIS A 203 -16.09 -9.99 -4.56
N HIS A 204 -16.14 -10.17 -3.23
CA HIS A 204 -17.36 -9.97 -2.41
C HIS A 204 -17.75 -8.50 -2.29
#